data_e5cedb27b14cb1b13eb5deed34b42c5d
#
_entry.id   e5cedb27b14cb1b13eb5deed34b42c5d
#
_cell.length_a   1.000
_cell.length_b   1.000
_cell.length_c   1.000
_cell.angle_alpha   90.00
_cell.angle_beta   90.00
_cell.angle_gamma   90.00
#
_symmetry.space_group_name_H-M   'P 1'
#
loop_
_entity.id
_entity.type
_entity.pdbx_description
1 polymer ?
#
loop_
_entity_poly.entity_id
_entity_poly.type
_entity_poly.pdbx_seq_one_letter_code
_entity_poly.pdbx_strand_id
1 'polypeptide(L)'
;MSVTHQETDITWRYVDRRAAAINALRDYATMETIIDNTPDDLKAIESDLPSLSSPVLDGSRRAFNPTAAEDKILRHLERIDNRTRKYLQAKDYMDWFNPAWQALTDEERDVLEVCFLSGYESATDAI
;
A
#
# COMPACT_ATOMS: atom_id res chain seq x y z
N MET A 1 -9.12 16.18 24.17
CA MET A 1 -9.75 15.82 23.61
C MET A 1 -9.79 16.02 22.48
N SER A 2 -9.65 15.48 22.03
CA SER A 2 -9.60 15.69 20.92
C SER A 2 -10.77 16.00 20.42
N VAL A 3 -10.95 17.04 20.24
CA VAL A 3 -11.93 17.34 19.50
C VAL A 3 -11.90 16.69 18.37
N THR A 4 -12.72 16.09 18.09
CA THR A 4 -12.75 15.43 16.97
C THR A 4 -12.88 16.27 15.84
N HIS A 5 -12.12 16.04 14.86
CA HIS A 5 -12.23 16.75 13.64
C HIS A 5 -13.58 16.56 13.04
N GLN A 6 -14.22 15.46 13.35
CA GLN A 6 -15.52 15.20 12.78
C GLN A 6 -16.55 16.20 13.23
N GLU A 7 -16.38 16.77 14.40
CA GLU A 7 -17.33 17.71 14.88
C GLU A 7 -17.16 19.08 14.27
N THR A 8 -15.92 19.42 13.88
CA THR A 8 -15.67 20.71 13.33
C THR A 8 -15.54 20.72 11.82
N ASP A 9 -15.30 19.56 11.22
CA ASP A 9 -15.12 19.50 9.79
C ASP A 9 -16.49 19.39 9.14
N ILE A 10 -16.94 20.45 8.55
CA ILE A 10 -18.27 20.46 7.96
C ILE A 10 -18.42 19.49 6.81
N THR A 11 -17.31 19.17 6.13
CA THR A 11 -17.40 18.25 4.99
C THR A 11 -17.79 16.85 5.45
N TRP A 12 -17.51 16.51 6.71
CA TRP A 12 -17.86 15.19 7.22
C TRP A 12 -19.35 14.93 7.14
N ARG A 13 -20.15 15.98 7.19
CA ARG A 13 -21.59 15.82 7.14
C ARG A 13 -22.06 15.36 5.77
N TYR A 14 -21.25 15.61 4.73
CA TYR A 14 -21.65 15.29 3.38
C TYR A 14 -20.96 14.05 2.85
N VAL A 15 -20.18 13.36 3.70
CA VAL A 15 -19.53 12.15 3.28
C VAL A 15 -20.53 11.00 3.34
N ASP A 16 -20.59 10.24 2.29
CA ASP A 16 -21.42 9.05 2.28
C ASP A 16 -20.71 7.97 3.07
N ARG A 17 -21.12 7.80 4.32
CA ARG A 17 -20.45 6.86 5.22
C ARG A 17 -20.59 5.43 4.78
N ARG A 18 -21.71 5.10 4.18
CA ARG A 18 -21.91 3.74 3.71
C ARG A 18 -20.96 3.42 2.57
N ALA A 19 -20.88 4.33 1.59
CA ALA A 19 -19.98 4.12 0.47
C ALA A 19 -18.53 4.10 0.94
N ALA A 20 -18.17 4.94 1.90
CA ALA A 20 -16.83 4.95 2.43
C ALA A 20 -16.50 3.63 3.12
N ALA A 21 -17.43 3.08 3.88
CA ALA A 21 -17.22 1.80 4.55
C ALA A 21 -17.06 0.67 3.55
N ILE A 22 -17.88 0.65 2.51
CA ILE A 22 -17.80 -0.37 1.48
C ILE A 22 -16.45 -0.28 0.76
N ASN A 23 -16.02 0.92 0.44
CA ASN A 23 -14.72 1.11 -0.21
C ASN A 23 -13.59 0.66 0.69
N ALA A 24 -13.67 0.95 2.00
CA ALA A 24 -12.65 0.51 2.93
C ALA A 24 -12.58 -1.01 2.99
N LEU A 25 -13.74 -1.68 2.99
CA LEU A 25 -13.75 -3.13 3.00
C LEU A 25 -13.17 -3.71 1.71
N ARG A 26 -13.47 -3.10 0.59
CA ARG A 26 -12.94 -3.58 -0.68
C ARG A 26 -11.45 -3.39 -0.80
N ASP A 27 -10.92 -2.38 -0.14
CA ASP A 27 -9.49 -2.11 -0.21
C ASP A 27 -8.68 -3.01 0.70
N TYR A 28 -9.32 -3.76 1.59
CA TYR A 28 -8.61 -4.55 2.59
C TYR A 28 -7.61 -5.51 1.97
N ALA A 29 -8.03 -6.26 0.98
CA ALA A 29 -7.14 -7.26 0.38
C ALA A 29 -5.92 -6.59 -0.28
N THR A 30 -6.14 -5.45 -0.92
CA THR A 30 -5.05 -4.72 -1.54
C THR A 30 -4.06 -4.22 -0.49
N MET A 31 -4.58 -3.67 0.60
CA MET A 31 -3.71 -3.14 1.65
C MET A 31 -2.94 -4.25 2.35
N GLU A 32 -3.59 -5.38 2.57
CA GLU A 32 -2.93 -6.52 3.17
C GLU A 32 -1.82 -7.03 2.27
N THR A 33 -2.08 -7.10 0.97
CA THR A 33 -1.09 -7.54 0.00
C THR A 33 0.12 -6.61 -0.01
N ILE A 34 -0.12 -5.31 0.06
CA ILE A 34 0.97 -4.34 0.10
C ILE A 34 1.85 -4.58 1.33
N ILE A 35 1.23 -4.78 2.48
CA ILE A 35 1.99 -5.00 3.70
C ILE A 35 2.81 -6.29 3.61
N ASP A 36 2.20 -7.34 3.09
CA ASP A 36 2.86 -8.62 3.03
C ASP A 36 4.00 -8.65 2.02
N ASN A 37 3.84 -7.97 0.90
CA ASN A 37 4.81 -8.06 -0.17
C ASN A 37 5.90 -7.01 -0.16
N THR A 38 5.67 -5.87 0.49
CA THR A 38 6.64 -4.78 0.40
C THR A 38 8.03 -5.15 0.92
N PRO A 39 8.19 -5.87 2.04
CA PRO A 39 9.54 -6.21 2.48
C PRO A 39 10.35 -6.96 1.43
N ASP A 40 9.70 -7.92 0.76
CA ASP A 40 10.39 -8.68 -0.28
C ASP A 40 10.63 -7.83 -1.51
N ASP A 41 9.69 -6.96 -1.85
CA ASP A 41 9.85 -6.05 -2.97
C ASP A 41 11.03 -5.10 -2.74
N LEU A 42 11.18 -4.60 -1.52
CA LEU A 42 12.30 -3.71 -1.22
C LEU A 42 13.63 -4.44 -1.30
N LYS A 43 13.67 -5.69 -0.87
CA LYS A 43 14.88 -6.46 -0.98
C LYS A 43 15.25 -6.69 -2.44
N ALA A 44 14.25 -6.97 -3.26
CA ALA A 44 14.50 -7.18 -4.68
C ALA A 44 15.03 -5.92 -5.34
N ILE A 45 14.46 -4.77 -4.99
CA ILE A 45 14.92 -3.50 -5.56
C ILE A 45 16.35 -3.22 -5.11
N GLU A 46 16.65 -3.47 -3.83
CA GLU A 46 18.00 -3.27 -3.34
C GLU A 46 19.00 -4.17 -4.04
N SER A 47 18.61 -5.40 -4.32
CA SER A 47 19.49 -6.32 -5.01
C SER A 47 19.78 -5.88 -6.42
N ASP A 48 18.87 -5.12 -7.02
CA ASP A 48 19.07 -4.63 -8.37
C ASP A 48 19.85 -3.33 -8.41
N LEU A 49 20.15 -2.71 -7.26
CA LEU A 49 20.88 -1.47 -7.30
C LEU A 49 22.27 -1.69 -7.87
N PRO A 50 22.70 -0.85 -8.77
CA PRO A 50 24.04 -0.99 -9.31
C PRO A 50 25.07 -0.81 -8.21
N SER A 51 26.11 -1.62 -8.25
CA SER A 51 27.15 -1.48 -7.27
C SER A 51 28.09 -0.39 -7.71
N LEU A 52 28.24 0.61 -6.88
CA LEU A 52 29.15 1.68 -7.24
C LEU A 52 30.58 1.23 -7.17
N SER A 53 30.86 0.17 -6.42
CA SER A 53 32.20 -0.30 -6.33
C SER A 53 32.51 -1.33 -7.39
N SER A 54 31.59 -1.64 -8.25
CA SER A 54 31.85 -2.64 -9.23
C SER A 54 32.27 -1.95 -10.49
N PRO A 55 33.48 -1.79 -10.76
CA PRO A 55 33.91 -1.10 -11.94
C PRO A 55 33.56 -1.93 -13.14
N VAL A 56 33.24 -1.27 -14.16
CA VAL A 56 32.92 -1.93 -15.36
C VAL A 56 34.24 -2.16 -16.02
N LEU A 57 34.78 -3.29 -15.85
CA LEU A 57 36.02 -3.53 -16.43
C LEU A 57 35.99 -4.32 -17.65
N ASP A 58 34.91 -4.45 -18.24
CA ASP A 58 34.83 -5.27 -19.39
C ASP A 58 35.38 -4.60 -20.60
N GLY A 59 35.94 -3.50 -20.49
CA GLY A 59 36.51 -2.85 -21.62
C GLY A 59 35.56 -2.10 -22.47
N SER A 60 34.33 -2.07 -22.10
CA SER A 60 33.45 -1.37 -22.95
C SER A 60 33.50 0.04 -22.52
N ARG A 61 34.56 0.68 -22.64
CA ARG A 61 34.68 1.95 -22.30
C ARG A 61 33.80 2.82 -22.98
N ARG A 62 33.42 2.53 -24.10
CA ARG A 62 32.63 3.43 -24.85
C ARG A 62 31.32 3.66 -24.19
N ALA A 63 30.87 2.80 -23.39
CA ALA A 63 29.57 2.95 -22.86
C ALA A 63 29.52 3.63 -21.53
N PHE A 64 30.58 4.08 -21.03
CA PHE A 64 30.52 4.67 -19.73
C PHE A 64 29.82 6.00 -19.78
N ASN A 65 28.75 6.13 -19.05
CA ASN A 65 27.98 7.35 -18.99
C ASN A 65 27.64 7.59 -17.53
N PRO A 66 28.32 8.50 -16.87
CA PRO A 66 28.05 8.74 -15.46
C PRO A 66 26.63 9.20 -15.20
N THR A 67 26.06 9.95 -16.12
CA THR A 67 24.69 10.41 -15.95
C THR A 67 23.72 9.25 -16.01
N ALA A 68 23.97 8.29 -16.89
CA ALA A 68 23.08 7.15 -16.97
C ALA A 68 23.13 6.32 -15.71
N ALA A 69 24.32 6.16 -15.12
CA ALA A 69 24.44 5.42 -13.88
C ALA A 69 23.72 6.13 -12.76
N GLU A 70 23.87 7.44 -12.68
CA GLU A 70 23.19 8.20 -11.67
C GLU A 70 21.70 8.14 -11.86
N ASP A 71 21.23 8.23 -13.09
CA ASP A 71 19.79 8.16 -13.36
C ASP A 71 19.24 6.80 -12.94
N LYS A 72 20.00 5.75 -13.14
CA LYS A 72 19.55 4.43 -12.77
C LYS A 72 19.42 4.30 -11.26
N ILE A 73 20.40 4.83 -10.53
CA ILE A 73 20.35 4.81 -9.08
C ILE A 73 19.18 5.63 -8.59
N LEU A 74 18.95 6.80 -9.19
CA LEU A 74 17.83 7.64 -8.78
C LEU A 74 16.50 6.95 -9.02
N ARG A 75 16.36 6.25 -10.14
CA ARG A 75 15.11 5.53 -10.40
C ARG A 75 14.90 4.43 -9.37
N HIS A 76 15.95 3.74 -8.96
CA HIS A 76 15.81 2.72 -7.93
C HIS A 76 15.41 3.35 -6.60
N LEU A 77 16.01 4.49 -6.26
CA LEU A 77 15.65 5.15 -5.02
C LEU A 77 14.22 5.65 -5.04
N GLU A 78 13.75 6.12 -6.20
CA GLU A 78 12.36 6.52 -6.33
C GLU A 78 11.43 5.33 -6.16
N ARG A 79 11.80 4.19 -6.68
CA ARG A 79 10.98 3.00 -6.52
C ARG A 79 10.90 2.58 -5.06
N ILE A 80 12.03 2.64 -4.36
CA ILE A 80 12.07 2.33 -2.94
C ILE A 80 11.18 3.31 -2.18
N ASP A 81 11.28 4.59 -2.49
CA ASP A 81 10.49 5.61 -1.82
C ASP A 81 9.00 5.40 -2.06
N ASN A 82 8.62 5.09 -3.30
CA ASN A 82 7.21 4.87 -3.62
C ASN A 82 6.66 3.64 -2.91
N ARG A 83 7.45 2.56 -2.86
CA ARG A 83 7.00 1.35 -2.18
C ARG A 83 6.88 1.58 -0.70
N THR A 84 7.85 2.30 -0.12
CA THR A 84 7.83 2.59 1.30
C THR A 84 6.62 3.47 1.64
N ARG A 85 6.31 4.44 0.79
CA ARG A 85 5.19 5.32 1.05
C ARG A 85 3.88 4.54 1.01
N LYS A 86 3.73 3.66 0.03
CA LYS A 86 2.52 2.84 -0.05
C LYS A 86 2.40 1.89 1.14
N TYR A 87 3.54 1.37 1.58
CA TYR A 87 3.56 0.48 2.73
C TYR A 87 3.08 1.22 3.97
N LEU A 88 3.58 2.45 4.18
CA LEU A 88 3.17 3.23 5.33
C LEU A 88 1.68 3.60 5.25
N GLN A 89 1.19 3.89 4.05
CA GLN A 89 -0.23 4.16 3.87
C GLN A 89 -1.06 2.92 4.21
N ALA A 90 -0.59 1.75 3.81
CA ALA A 90 -1.30 0.52 4.10
C ALA A 90 -1.27 0.22 5.60
N LYS A 91 -0.16 0.52 6.28
CA LYS A 91 -0.09 0.36 7.72
C LYS A 91 -1.05 1.31 8.42
N ASP A 92 -1.12 2.56 7.96
CA ASP A 92 -2.06 3.51 8.54
C ASP A 92 -3.49 3.05 8.32
N TYR A 93 -3.77 2.51 7.14
CA TYR A 93 -5.09 1.97 6.86
C TYR A 93 -5.44 0.86 7.84
N MET A 94 -4.49 -0.05 8.10
CA MET A 94 -4.75 -1.17 9.00
C MET A 94 -4.93 -0.69 10.43
N ASP A 95 -4.15 0.31 10.86
CA ASP A 95 -4.30 0.86 12.20
C ASP A 95 -5.66 1.51 12.40
N TRP A 96 -6.22 2.06 11.33
CA TRP A 96 -7.55 2.64 11.35
C TRP A 96 -8.63 1.57 11.23
N PHE A 97 -8.41 0.60 10.36
CA PHE A 97 -9.42 -0.42 10.03
C PHE A 97 -9.58 -1.45 11.14
N ASN A 98 -8.48 -1.94 11.70
CA ASN A 98 -8.53 -3.08 12.61
C ASN A 98 -9.36 -2.82 13.87
N PRO A 99 -9.27 -1.68 14.53
CA PRO A 99 -10.10 -1.47 15.70
C PRO A 99 -11.59 -1.51 15.37
N ALA A 100 -11.98 -0.94 14.24
CA ALA A 100 -13.38 -0.97 13.84
C ALA A 100 -13.81 -2.40 13.50
N TRP A 101 -12.94 -3.16 12.84
CA TRP A 101 -13.23 -4.55 12.50
C TRP A 101 -13.40 -5.39 13.77
N GLN A 102 -12.55 -5.16 14.78
CA GLN A 102 -12.63 -5.91 16.03
C GLN A 102 -13.87 -5.54 16.83
N ALA A 103 -14.44 -4.39 16.60
CA ALA A 103 -15.64 -3.98 17.31
C ALA A 103 -16.90 -4.67 16.79
N LEU A 104 -16.81 -5.34 15.64
CA LEU A 104 -17.96 -6.02 15.07
C LEU A 104 -18.18 -7.35 15.77
N THR A 105 -19.41 -7.87 15.71
CA THR A 105 -19.68 -9.19 16.23
C THR A 105 -19.13 -10.22 15.25
N ASP A 106 -19.00 -11.46 15.72
CA ASP A 106 -18.49 -12.52 14.86
C ASP A 106 -19.40 -12.72 13.64
N GLU A 107 -20.69 -12.62 13.83
CA GLU A 107 -21.63 -12.77 12.72
C GLU A 107 -21.45 -11.67 11.69
N GLU A 108 -21.28 -10.45 12.18
CA GLU A 108 -21.10 -9.32 11.28
C GLU A 108 -19.82 -9.49 10.47
N ARG A 109 -18.75 -9.91 11.14
CA ARG A 109 -17.48 -10.12 10.44
C ARG A 109 -17.60 -11.22 9.39
N ASP A 110 -18.30 -12.29 9.71
CA ASP A 110 -18.46 -13.39 8.76
C ASP A 110 -19.18 -12.93 7.49
N VAL A 111 -20.25 -12.16 7.66
CA VAL A 111 -20.99 -11.68 6.51
C VAL A 111 -20.15 -10.76 5.66
N LEU A 112 -19.46 -9.82 6.30
CA LEU A 112 -18.66 -8.87 5.55
C LEU A 112 -17.46 -9.54 4.89
N GLU A 113 -16.91 -10.56 5.53
CA GLU A 113 -15.80 -11.28 4.96
C GLU A 113 -16.22 -11.97 3.67
N VAL A 114 -17.36 -12.63 3.69
CA VAL A 114 -17.85 -13.29 2.50
C VAL A 114 -18.14 -12.28 1.40
N CYS A 115 -18.76 -11.16 1.74
CA CYS A 115 -19.17 -10.21 0.73
C CYS A 115 -18.03 -9.38 0.17
N PHE A 116 -17.00 -9.09 0.98
CA PHE A 116 -16.02 -8.11 0.55
C PHE A 116 -14.56 -8.54 0.68
N LEU A 117 -14.25 -9.46 1.57
CA LEU A 117 -12.85 -9.81 1.85
C LEU A 117 -12.39 -11.13 1.29
N SER A 118 -13.32 -11.96 0.84
CA SER A 118 -12.96 -13.30 0.41
C SER A 118 -12.66 -13.42 -1.07
N GLY A 119 -12.56 -12.31 -1.75
CA GLY A 119 -12.22 -12.37 -3.17
C GLY A 119 -13.38 -12.26 -4.12
N TYR A 120 -14.60 -12.19 -3.61
CA TYR A 120 -15.72 -11.97 -4.49
C TYR A 120 -15.68 -10.54 -4.98
N GLU A 121 -15.95 -10.35 -6.24
CA GLU A 121 -15.88 -9.03 -6.78
C GLU A 121 -17.05 -8.17 -6.40
N SER A 122 -18.15 -8.77 -6.06
CA SER A 122 -19.30 -8.01 -5.67
C SER A 122 -20.20 -8.89 -4.85
N ALA A 123 -21.11 -8.26 -4.14
CA ALA A 123 -22.07 -9.03 -3.38
C ALA A 123 -22.96 -9.86 -4.29
N THR A 124 -23.13 -9.42 -5.51
CA THR A 124 -23.91 -10.20 -6.46
C THR A 124 -23.25 -11.52 -6.75
N ASP A 125 -21.93 -11.52 -6.85
CA ASP A 125 -21.23 -12.77 -7.10
C ASP A 125 -21.32 -13.69 -5.90
N ALA A 126 -21.50 -13.16 -4.71
CA ALA A 126 -21.57 -13.96 -3.52
C ALA A 126 -22.94 -14.55 -3.29
N ILE A 127 -23.93 -14.03 -3.95
CA ILE A 127 -25.27 -14.55 -3.83
C ILE A 127 -25.42 -15.79 -4.74
#